data_e3841e869513a168513e6df0b924a7f4
#
_entry.id   e3841e869513a168513e6df0b924a7f4
#
_cell.length_a   1.000
_cell.length_b   1.000
_cell.length_c   1.000
_cell.angle_alpha   90.00
_cell.angle_beta   90.00
_cell.angle_gamma   90.00
#
_symmetry.space_group_name_H-M   'P 1'
#
loop_
_entity.id
_entity.type
_entity.pdbx_description
1 polymer ?
#
loop_
_entity_poly.entity_id
_entity_poly.type
_entity_poly.pdbx_seq_one_letter_code
_entity_poly.pdbx_strand_id
1 'polypeptide(L)'
;MVLATTLHAEPKKLLVVTTTTGFRHSSIPTLEKMLAQLAKASGEFTVDFVQQPTGQVPVGFPAKLKNDASDADKAAFQSNAVVWSEKLKSTLQQLSPANLKNYDGVIFASTTGDLPIPDQQGLLDWIKAGHAFIAIHAAADAFHGWPGYAEMLGGEFANHGPQVAVECLNQDATHPATAMLGKSFSVSLEEIYQFKNYEATKVHDLLIMDKHPEHKEQSGHFAVSWCKDYGTGKVFYTSLGHREDVIDADPDMKDRKNSVEIAKAYQAHVLGGIEWALGLKSGAHW
;
A
#
# COMPACT_ATOMS: atom_id res chain seq x y z
N MET A 1 40.24 24.82 -13.53
CA MET A 1 39.16 24.52 -12.56
C MET A 1 38.12 23.65 -13.29
N VAL A 2 38.19 22.35 -13.10
CA VAL A 2 37.25 21.41 -13.75
C VAL A 2 36.02 21.37 -12.86
N LEU A 3 34.89 21.90 -13.34
CA LEU A 3 33.59 21.72 -12.70
C LEU A 3 33.22 20.24 -12.84
N ALA A 4 33.29 19.49 -11.72
CA ALA A 4 32.71 18.19 -11.63
C ALA A 4 31.19 18.35 -11.67
N THR A 5 30.56 18.11 -12.83
CA THR A 5 29.12 17.91 -12.92
C THR A 5 28.82 16.59 -12.21
N THR A 6 28.23 16.66 -11.02
CA THR A 6 27.60 15.50 -10.38
C THR A 6 26.48 15.05 -11.31
N LEU A 7 26.69 13.95 -12.02
CA LEU A 7 25.60 13.22 -12.69
C LEU A 7 24.66 12.75 -11.58
N HIS A 8 23.57 13.46 -11.37
CA HIS A 8 22.43 12.89 -10.61
C HIS A 8 21.82 11.80 -11.48
N ALA A 9 21.68 10.61 -10.89
CA ALA A 9 20.93 9.54 -11.56
C ALA A 9 19.50 10.04 -11.83
N GLU A 10 18.93 9.64 -12.97
CA GLU A 10 17.53 9.94 -13.28
C GLU A 10 16.62 9.40 -12.18
N PRO A 11 15.60 10.19 -11.76
CA PRO A 11 14.65 9.72 -10.75
C PRO A 11 13.96 8.43 -11.20
N LYS A 12 13.78 7.50 -10.25
CA LYS A 12 13.03 6.27 -10.48
C LYS A 12 11.56 6.57 -10.75
N LYS A 13 10.86 5.72 -11.51
CA LYS A 13 9.45 5.91 -11.85
C LYS A 13 8.57 4.87 -11.18
N LEU A 14 7.59 5.32 -10.41
CA LEU A 14 6.63 4.45 -9.73
C LEU A 14 5.21 4.67 -10.27
N LEU A 15 4.50 3.57 -10.48
CA LEU A 15 3.08 3.57 -10.82
C LEU A 15 2.26 3.30 -9.56
N VAL A 16 1.50 4.28 -9.09
CA VAL A 16 0.69 4.19 -7.87
C VAL A 16 -0.74 3.79 -8.23
N VAL A 17 -1.19 2.66 -7.71
CA VAL A 17 -2.53 2.12 -7.93
C VAL A 17 -3.38 2.37 -6.69
N THR A 18 -4.44 3.16 -6.84
CA THR A 18 -5.43 3.46 -5.81
C THR A 18 -6.83 3.04 -6.20
N THR A 19 -6.94 2.32 -7.31
CA THR A 19 -8.18 1.72 -7.79
C THR A 19 -8.62 0.61 -6.86
N THR A 20 -9.93 0.53 -6.59
CA THR A 20 -10.53 -0.49 -5.72
C THR A 20 -11.73 -1.15 -6.38
N THR A 21 -11.94 -2.43 -6.14
CA THR A 21 -13.18 -3.17 -6.45
C THR A 21 -13.91 -3.64 -5.19
N GLY A 22 -13.22 -3.59 -4.05
CA GLY A 22 -13.76 -3.82 -2.71
C GLY A 22 -14.06 -2.51 -1.97
N PHE A 23 -13.78 -2.50 -0.68
CA PHE A 23 -13.98 -1.31 0.17
C PHE A 23 -13.03 -0.18 -0.25
N ARG A 24 -13.58 1.02 -0.45
CA ARG A 24 -12.76 2.20 -0.77
C ARG A 24 -12.54 3.04 0.50
N HIS A 25 -11.31 3.08 0.96
CA HIS A 25 -10.91 3.86 2.13
C HIS A 25 -10.97 5.38 1.85
N SER A 26 -11.46 6.14 2.81
CA SER A 26 -11.49 7.61 2.76
C SER A 26 -10.08 8.22 2.74
N SER A 27 -9.10 7.51 3.28
CA SER A 27 -7.70 7.94 3.33
C SER A 27 -6.97 7.90 1.98
N ILE A 28 -7.53 7.29 0.95
CA ILE A 28 -6.87 7.16 -0.37
C ILE A 28 -6.42 8.53 -0.95
N PRO A 29 -7.24 9.58 -0.99
CA PRO A 29 -6.78 10.88 -1.48
C PRO A 29 -5.62 11.47 -0.67
N THR A 30 -5.59 11.20 0.63
CA THR A 30 -4.50 11.61 1.52
C THR A 30 -3.22 10.83 1.24
N LEU A 31 -3.31 9.53 0.96
CA LEU A 31 -2.18 8.70 0.51
C LEU A 31 -1.61 9.18 -0.82
N GLU A 32 -2.47 9.49 -1.80
CA GLU A 32 -2.04 10.03 -3.09
C GLU A 32 -1.26 11.35 -2.92
N LYS A 33 -1.81 12.27 -2.11
CA LYS A 33 -1.15 13.54 -1.77
C LYS A 33 0.21 13.30 -1.10
N MET A 34 0.27 12.43 -0.09
CA MET A 34 1.50 12.10 0.62
C MET A 34 2.56 11.52 -0.32
N LEU A 35 2.22 10.53 -1.16
CA LEU A 35 3.17 9.91 -2.08
C LEU A 35 3.71 10.90 -3.10
N ALA A 36 2.87 11.79 -3.63
CA ALA A 36 3.32 12.88 -4.51
C ALA A 36 4.25 13.87 -3.79
N GLN A 37 3.99 14.17 -2.52
CA GLN A 37 4.84 15.05 -1.70
C GLN A 37 6.19 14.39 -1.39
N LEU A 38 6.22 13.10 -1.04
CA LEU A 38 7.44 12.34 -0.79
C LEU A 38 8.32 12.26 -2.06
N ALA A 39 7.71 11.98 -3.21
CA ALA A 39 8.40 11.99 -4.50
C ALA A 39 9.05 13.35 -4.78
N LYS A 40 8.28 14.42 -4.64
CA LYS A 40 8.77 15.79 -4.87
C LYS A 40 9.85 16.19 -3.87
N ALA A 41 9.71 15.82 -2.60
CA ALA A 41 10.64 16.24 -1.54
C ALA A 41 11.98 15.49 -1.61
N SER A 42 11.94 14.18 -1.91
CA SER A 42 13.17 13.39 -2.07
C SER A 42 13.91 13.68 -3.37
N GLY A 43 13.17 13.93 -4.46
CA GLY A 43 13.73 14.05 -5.80
C GLY A 43 14.30 12.74 -6.38
N GLU A 44 14.17 11.63 -5.64
CA GLU A 44 14.74 10.34 -6.01
C GLU A 44 13.81 9.50 -6.89
N PHE A 45 12.50 9.78 -6.86
CA PHE A 45 11.51 9.11 -7.69
C PHE A 45 10.38 10.05 -8.11
N THR A 46 9.63 9.62 -9.11
CA THR A 46 8.39 10.26 -9.58
C THR A 46 7.23 9.27 -9.48
N VAL A 47 6.00 9.76 -9.45
CA VAL A 47 4.79 8.95 -9.35
C VAL A 47 3.78 9.30 -10.44
N ASP A 48 3.25 8.28 -11.10
CA ASP A 48 2.05 8.34 -11.92
C ASP A 48 0.94 7.56 -11.23
N PHE A 49 -0.33 7.96 -11.41
CA PHE A 49 -1.44 7.39 -10.66
C PHE A 49 -2.43 6.64 -11.55
N VAL A 50 -2.82 5.45 -11.10
CA VAL A 50 -3.95 4.65 -11.60
C VAL A 50 -5.09 4.79 -10.60
N GLN A 51 -5.84 5.86 -10.76
CA GLN A 51 -6.92 6.24 -9.85
C GLN A 51 -8.24 5.56 -10.19
N GLN A 52 -9.19 5.66 -9.27
CA GLN A 52 -10.56 5.22 -9.49
C GLN A 52 -11.15 5.90 -10.72
N PRO A 53 -11.73 5.13 -11.67
CA PRO A 53 -12.39 5.74 -12.82
C PRO A 53 -13.47 6.75 -12.39
N THR A 54 -13.54 7.88 -13.09
CA THR A 54 -14.51 8.96 -12.87
C THR A 54 -15.55 9.01 -13.98
N GLY A 55 -16.53 9.89 -13.86
CA GLY A 55 -17.55 10.17 -14.86
C GLY A 55 -18.96 9.78 -14.44
N GLN A 56 -19.81 9.31 -15.37
CA GLN A 56 -21.25 9.05 -15.10
C GLN A 56 -21.52 7.91 -14.11
N VAL A 57 -20.54 7.03 -13.88
CA VAL A 57 -20.65 5.95 -12.91
C VAL A 57 -20.09 6.44 -11.56
N PRO A 58 -20.83 6.28 -10.45
CA PRO A 58 -20.38 6.74 -9.14
C PRO A 58 -19.03 6.14 -8.73
N VAL A 59 -18.20 6.93 -8.04
CA VAL A 59 -16.96 6.46 -7.42
C VAL A 59 -17.33 5.43 -6.34
N GLY A 60 -16.55 4.33 -6.26
CA GLY A 60 -16.82 3.25 -5.32
C GLY A 60 -17.86 2.24 -5.80
N PHE A 61 -18.28 2.34 -7.05
CA PHE A 61 -19.12 1.32 -7.66
C PHE A 61 -18.39 -0.04 -7.77
N PRO A 62 -19.10 -1.20 -7.65
CA PRO A 62 -20.54 -1.32 -7.52
C PRO A 62 -21.05 -1.07 -6.09
N ALA A 63 -21.98 -0.15 -5.97
CA ALA A 63 -22.72 0.03 -4.73
C ALA A 63 -23.62 -1.19 -4.46
N LYS A 64 -23.79 -1.54 -3.17
CA LYS A 64 -24.74 -2.59 -2.81
C LYS A 64 -26.16 -2.13 -3.11
N LEU A 65 -26.91 -2.94 -3.87
CA LEU A 65 -28.35 -2.74 -4.00
C LEU A 65 -29.04 -2.98 -2.65
N LYS A 66 -30.10 -2.21 -2.38
CA LYS A 66 -30.98 -2.49 -1.25
C LYS A 66 -31.72 -3.81 -1.50
N ASN A 67 -32.05 -4.53 -0.43
CA ASN A 67 -32.75 -5.80 -0.53
C ASN A 67 -34.14 -5.68 -1.21
N ASP A 68 -34.77 -4.51 -1.10
CA ASP A 68 -36.08 -4.15 -1.65
C ASP A 68 -35.98 -3.32 -2.94
N ALA A 69 -34.82 -3.32 -3.62
CA ALA A 69 -34.61 -2.56 -4.86
C ALA A 69 -35.64 -2.98 -5.93
N SER A 70 -36.21 -2.00 -6.61
CA SER A 70 -37.12 -2.23 -7.73
C SER A 70 -36.42 -2.91 -8.92
N ASP A 71 -37.18 -3.50 -9.83
CA ASP A 71 -36.62 -4.11 -11.03
C ASP A 71 -35.95 -3.07 -11.95
N ALA A 72 -36.45 -1.83 -11.92
CA ALA A 72 -35.79 -0.72 -12.60
C ALA A 72 -34.45 -0.37 -12.00
N ASP A 73 -34.33 -0.36 -10.64
CA ASP A 73 -33.06 -0.12 -9.96
C ASP A 73 -32.05 -1.25 -10.22
N LYS A 74 -32.51 -2.51 -10.24
CA LYS A 74 -31.69 -3.68 -10.58
C LYS A 74 -31.15 -3.60 -12.01
N ALA A 75 -32.01 -3.22 -12.97
CA ALA A 75 -31.61 -3.06 -14.36
C ALA A 75 -30.60 -1.91 -14.53
N ALA A 76 -30.85 -0.78 -13.88
CA ALA A 76 -29.93 0.36 -13.88
C ALA A 76 -28.57 -0.01 -13.24
N PHE A 77 -28.59 -0.74 -12.13
CA PHE A 77 -27.37 -1.23 -11.48
C PHE A 77 -26.57 -2.13 -12.42
N GLN A 78 -27.22 -3.09 -13.08
CA GLN A 78 -26.52 -3.99 -14.01
C GLN A 78 -25.94 -3.24 -15.21
N SER A 79 -26.68 -2.30 -15.78
CA SER A 79 -26.17 -1.46 -16.87
C SER A 79 -24.95 -0.64 -16.43
N ASN A 80 -25.03 -0.02 -15.26
CA ASN A 80 -23.91 0.73 -14.67
C ASN A 80 -22.71 -0.17 -14.36
N ALA A 81 -22.95 -1.41 -13.91
CA ALA A 81 -21.87 -2.37 -13.62
C ALA A 81 -21.07 -2.73 -14.88
N VAL A 82 -21.74 -2.88 -16.03
CA VAL A 82 -21.06 -3.12 -17.31
C VAL A 82 -20.18 -1.94 -17.68
N VAL A 83 -20.74 -0.72 -17.67
CA VAL A 83 -19.99 0.52 -17.98
C VAL A 83 -18.80 0.68 -17.03
N TRP A 84 -19.01 0.42 -15.73
CA TRP A 84 -17.95 0.46 -14.73
C TRP A 84 -16.84 -0.55 -15.01
N SER A 85 -17.21 -1.80 -15.30
CA SER A 85 -16.25 -2.87 -15.60
C SER A 85 -15.35 -2.50 -16.78
N GLU A 86 -15.91 -1.94 -17.86
CA GLU A 86 -15.13 -1.53 -19.03
C GLU A 86 -14.20 -0.34 -18.73
N LYS A 87 -14.68 0.65 -17.97
CA LYS A 87 -13.83 1.76 -17.51
C LYS A 87 -12.67 1.25 -16.64
N LEU A 88 -12.97 0.34 -15.72
CA LEU A 88 -11.97 -0.25 -14.81
C LEU A 88 -10.92 -1.03 -15.59
N LYS A 89 -11.32 -1.91 -16.51
CA LYS A 89 -10.40 -2.63 -17.39
C LYS A 89 -9.52 -1.68 -18.21
N SER A 90 -10.12 -0.62 -18.76
CA SER A 90 -9.37 0.40 -19.51
C SER A 90 -8.35 1.11 -18.63
N THR A 91 -8.75 1.52 -17.42
CA THR A 91 -7.85 2.19 -16.47
C THR A 91 -6.68 1.27 -16.08
N LEU A 92 -6.97 -0.01 -15.80
CA LEU A 92 -5.96 -0.99 -15.39
C LEU A 92 -5.06 -1.48 -16.53
N GLN A 93 -5.30 -1.09 -17.79
CA GLN A 93 -4.33 -1.30 -18.88
C GLN A 93 -2.98 -0.64 -18.60
N GLN A 94 -2.93 0.31 -17.68
CA GLN A 94 -1.66 0.87 -17.19
C GLN A 94 -0.79 -0.17 -16.47
N LEU A 95 -1.37 -1.27 -15.99
CA LEU A 95 -0.64 -2.42 -15.41
C LEU A 95 -0.31 -3.51 -16.45
N SER A 96 -0.50 -3.25 -17.75
CA SER A 96 -0.10 -4.18 -18.79
C SER A 96 1.44 -4.30 -18.89
N PRO A 97 2.00 -5.45 -19.28
CA PRO A 97 3.44 -5.61 -19.47
C PRO A 97 4.05 -4.57 -20.42
N ALA A 98 3.29 -4.15 -21.44
CA ALA A 98 3.72 -3.11 -22.36
C ALA A 98 3.93 -1.75 -21.70
N ASN A 99 3.17 -1.43 -20.67
CA ASN A 99 3.28 -0.17 -19.95
C ASN A 99 4.25 -0.26 -18.75
N LEU A 100 4.25 -1.39 -18.03
CA LEU A 100 5.10 -1.60 -16.85
C LEU A 100 6.59 -1.46 -17.15
N LYS A 101 7.04 -1.75 -18.38
CA LYS A 101 8.44 -1.54 -18.82
C LYS A 101 8.94 -0.09 -18.68
N ASN A 102 8.03 0.88 -18.49
CA ASN A 102 8.37 2.30 -18.33
C ASN A 102 8.56 2.68 -16.85
N TYR A 103 8.39 1.73 -15.92
CA TYR A 103 8.44 1.95 -14.48
C TYR A 103 9.50 1.08 -13.80
N ASP A 104 10.01 1.56 -12.67
CA ASP A 104 10.95 0.84 -11.80
C ASP A 104 10.21 0.07 -10.68
N GLY A 105 8.95 0.40 -10.44
CA GLY A 105 8.14 -0.27 -9.43
C GLY A 105 6.67 0.16 -9.46
N VAL A 106 5.88 -0.55 -8.65
CA VAL A 106 4.44 -0.31 -8.47
C VAL A 106 4.14 -0.15 -6.98
N ILE A 107 3.29 0.82 -6.64
CA ILE A 107 2.74 0.99 -5.29
C ILE A 107 1.25 0.66 -5.33
N PHE A 108 0.80 -0.30 -4.52
CA PHE A 108 -0.62 -0.50 -4.24
C PHE A 108 -0.95 0.22 -2.93
N ALA A 109 -1.71 1.31 -3.01
CA ALA A 109 -2.02 2.17 -1.88
C ALA A 109 -3.50 2.06 -1.51
N SER A 110 -3.81 1.31 -0.46
CA SER A 110 -5.16 0.97 -0.01
C SER A 110 -6.05 0.38 -1.12
N THR A 111 -5.45 -0.34 -2.06
CA THR A 111 -6.13 -1.12 -3.10
C THR A 111 -6.85 -2.30 -2.45
N THR A 112 -8.11 -2.55 -2.82
CA THR A 112 -8.90 -3.67 -2.30
C THR A 112 -9.66 -4.40 -3.39
N GLY A 113 -9.98 -5.67 -3.12
CA GLY A 113 -10.77 -6.52 -3.99
C GLY A 113 -10.01 -7.05 -5.21
N ASP A 114 -10.70 -7.78 -6.07
CA ASP A 114 -10.11 -8.45 -7.23
C ASP A 114 -10.13 -7.51 -8.45
N LEU A 115 -9.02 -6.80 -8.65
CA LEU A 115 -8.85 -5.94 -9.81
C LEU A 115 -8.65 -6.77 -11.08
N PRO A 116 -9.33 -6.43 -12.21
CA PRO A 116 -9.11 -7.09 -13.49
C PRO A 116 -7.79 -6.64 -14.14
N ILE A 117 -6.66 -7.00 -13.54
CA ILE A 117 -5.32 -6.75 -14.07
C ILE A 117 -5.18 -7.49 -15.40
N PRO A 118 -4.66 -6.85 -16.47
CA PRO A 118 -4.56 -7.44 -17.79
C PRO A 118 -3.76 -8.75 -17.85
N ASP A 119 -2.70 -8.82 -17.06
CA ASP A 119 -1.81 -9.97 -16.99
C ASP A 119 -1.27 -10.13 -15.56
N GLN A 120 -1.95 -10.93 -14.76
CA GLN A 120 -1.58 -11.18 -13.37
C GLN A 120 -0.20 -11.87 -13.25
N GLN A 121 0.04 -12.90 -14.06
CA GLN A 121 1.32 -13.60 -14.04
C GLN A 121 2.44 -12.71 -14.54
N GLY A 122 2.20 -11.94 -15.60
CA GLY A 122 3.17 -10.99 -16.12
C GLY A 122 3.55 -9.90 -15.11
N LEU A 123 2.63 -9.47 -14.23
CA LEU A 123 2.94 -8.55 -13.13
C LEU A 123 3.90 -9.21 -12.12
N LEU A 124 3.62 -10.46 -11.69
CA LEU A 124 4.50 -11.18 -10.76
C LEU A 124 5.90 -11.42 -11.36
N ASP A 125 5.95 -11.83 -12.62
CA ASP A 125 7.21 -12.09 -13.32
C ASP A 125 8.02 -10.80 -13.48
N TRP A 126 7.36 -9.67 -13.74
CA TRP A 126 8.00 -8.36 -13.85
C TRP A 126 8.59 -7.91 -12.49
N ILE A 127 7.86 -8.08 -11.38
CA ILE A 127 8.39 -7.82 -10.04
C ILE A 127 9.59 -8.74 -9.76
N LYS A 128 9.43 -10.04 -10.01
CA LYS A 128 10.47 -11.06 -9.78
C LYS A 128 11.74 -10.81 -10.59
N ALA A 129 11.64 -10.14 -11.73
CA ALA A 129 12.75 -9.77 -12.58
C ALA A 129 13.56 -8.55 -12.09
N GLY A 130 13.23 -7.95 -10.93
CA GLY A 130 14.04 -6.90 -10.31
C GLY A 130 13.32 -5.58 -10.05
N HIS A 131 11.99 -5.55 -10.17
CA HIS A 131 11.22 -4.32 -9.94
C HIS A 131 10.66 -4.26 -8.52
N ALA A 132 10.42 -3.03 -8.04
CA ALA A 132 9.88 -2.78 -6.72
C ALA A 132 8.38 -3.03 -6.65
N PHE A 133 7.92 -3.64 -5.56
CA PHE A 133 6.50 -3.67 -5.19
C PHE A 133 6.33 -3.12 -3.79
N ILE A 134 5.55 -2.07 -3.66
CA ILE A 134 5.23 -1.43 -2.39
C ILE A 134 3.74 -1.59 -2.13
N ALA A 135 3.37 -2.05 -0.95
CA ALA A 135 1.98 -2.23 -0.57
C ALA A 135 1.68 -1.51 0.75
N ILE A 136 0.61 -0.72 0.75
CA ILE A 136 0.21 0.10 1.88
C ILE A 136 -1.19 -0.30 2.31
N HIS A 137 -1.36 -0.54 3.61
CA HIS A 137 -2.60 -0.80 4.30
C HIS A 137 -3.44 -1.89 3.61
N ALA A 138 -4.59 -1.51 3.05
CA ALA A 138 -5.56 -2.43 2.48
C ALA A 138 -5.09 -3.13 1.18
N ALA A 139 -3.86 -2.87 0.72
CA ALA A 139 -3.31 -3.67 -0.37
C ALA A 139 -3.22 -5.17 -0.04
N ALA A 140 -3.18 -5.54 1.25
CA ALA A 140 -3.27 -6.94 1.67
C ALA A 140 -4.70 -7.52 1.58
N ASP A 141 -5.73 -6.68 1.43
CA ASP A 141 -7.16 -7.03 1.23
C ASP A 141 -7.52 -7.07 -0.27
N ALA A 142 -6.52 -7.24 -1.12
CA ALA A 142 -6.71 -7.43 -2.55
C ALA A 142 -6.43 -8.87 -2.97
N PHE A 143 -7.13 -9.34 -4.01
CA PHE A 143 -6.85 -10.61 -4.69
C PHE A 143 -6.92 -11.86 -3.80
N HIS A 144 -7.93 -11.99 -2.95
CA HIS A 144 -8.13 -13.16 -2.08
C HIS A 144 -8.17 -14.51 -2.82
N GLY A 145 -8.47 -14.52 -4.10
CA GLY A 145 -8.46 -15.72 -4.95
C GLY A 145 -7.14 -15.97 -5.69
N TRP A 146 -6.09 -15.19 -5.43
CA TRP A 146 -4.83 -15.27 -6.17
C TRP A 146 -3.63 -15.61 -5.25
N PRO A 147 -3.31 -16.92 -5.08
CA PRO A 147 -2.22 -17.35 -4.19
C PRO A 147 -0.86 -16.74 -4.52
N GLY A 148 -0.57 -16.49 -5.80
CA GLY A 148 0.68 -15.85 -6.23
C GLY A 148 0.85 -14.44 -5.69
N TYR A 149 -0.25 -13.68 -5.54
CA TYR A 149 -0.21 -12.36 -4.93
C TYR A 149 0.10 -12.45 -3.42
N ALA A 150 -0.57 -13.33 -2.71
CA ALA A 150 -0.33 -13.54 -1.28
C ALA A 150 1.10 -14.03 -0.99
N GLU A 151 1.64 -14.91 -1.83
CA GLU A 151 3.03 -15.37 -1.75
C GLU A 151 4.02 -14.22 -2.01
N MET A 152 3.79 -13.43 -3.04
CA MET A 152 4.62 -12.27 -3.37
C MET A 152 4.59 -11.25 -2.24
N LEU A 153 3.42 -10.90 -1.72
CA LEU A 153 3.25 -9.92 -0.65
C LEU A 153 3.79 -10.44 0.70
N GLY A 154 3.69 -11.75 0.97
CA GLY A 154 4.11 -12.37 2.22
C GLY A 154 3.01 -12.47 3.28
N GLY A 155 1.78 -12.10 2.96
CA GLY A 155 0.62 -12.19 3.85
C GLY A 155 -0.65 -11.72 3.15
N GLU A 156 -1.80 -12.08 3.71
CA GLU A 156 -3.12 -11.72 3.21
C GLU A 156 -4.00 -11.27 4.38
N PHE A 157 -4.74 -10.19 4.20
CA PHE A 157 -5.69 -9.70 5.21
C PHE A 157 -6.70 -10.78 5.61
N ALA A 158 -6.90 -10.95 6.89
CA ALA A 158 -7.91 -11.88 7.45
C ALA A 158 -9.08 -11.10 8.05
N ASN A 159 -8.80 -10.21 8.98
CA ASN A 159 -9.78 -9.37 9.63
C ASN A 159 -9.11 -8.22 10.39
N HIS A 160 -9.91 -7.32 10.96
CA HIS A 160 -9.51 -6.28 11.90
C HIS A 160 -10.59 -6.08 12.97
N GLY A 161 -10.19 -5.51 14.11
CA GLY A 161 -11.09 -5.01 15.15
C GLY A 161 -11.36 -3.51 15.01
N PRO A 162 -11.87 -2.87 16.07
CA PRO A 162 -12.02 -1.42 16.10
C PRO A 162 -10.65 -0.74 16.08
N GLN A 163 -10.63 0.53 15.65
CA GLN A 163 -9.42 1.35 15.73
C GLN A 163 -8.99 1.55 17.19
N VAL A 164 -7.70 1.36 17.46
CA VAL A 164 -7.13 1.41 18.82
C VAL A 164 -5.75 2.06 18.82
N ALA A 165 -5.27 2.42 20.00
CA ALA A 165 -3.87 2.77 20.22
C ALA A 165 -3.03 1.50 20.19
N VAL A 166 -1.85 1.57 19.57
CA VAL A 166 -0.92 0.44 19.45
C VAL A 166 0.54 0.90 19.51
N GLU A 167 1.37 0.08 20.12
CA GLU A 167 2.83 0.17 20.06
C GLU A 167 3.37 -0.91 19.15
N CYS A 168 4.09 -0.50 18.12
CA CYS A 168 4.77 -1.38 17.18
C CYS A 168 6.26 -1.43 17.51
N LEU A 169 6.78 -2.61 17.82
CA LEU A 169 8.18 -2.85 18.17
C LEU A 169 9.03 -2.90 16.89
N ASN A 170 10.09 -2.11 16.86
CA ASN A 170 11.04 -2.07 15.75
C ASN A 170 11.95 -3.30 15.79
N GLN A 171 11.93 -4.10 14.72
CA GLN A 171 12.71 -5.34 14.61
C GLN A 171 14.05 -5.15 13.89
N ASP A 172 14.21 -4.06 13.12
CA ASP A 172 15.47 -3.72 12.44
C ASP A 172 15.68 -2.20 12.42
N ALA A 173 16.42 -1.70 13.41
CA ALA A 173 16.75 -0.29 13.54
C ALA A 173 17.76 0.21 12.47
N THR A 174 18.25 -0.66 11.60
CA THR A 174 19.19 -0.31 10.52
C THR A 174 18.50 -0.22 9.15
N HIS A 175 17.31 -0.81 9.03
CA HIS A 175 16.56 -0.77 7.77
C HIS A 175 16.04 0.65 7.50
N PRO A 176 16.11 1.16 6.23
CA PRO A 176 15.68 2.51 5.89
C PRO A 176 14.25 2.86 6.34
N ALA A 177 13.34 1.89 6.30
CA ALA A 177 11.95 2.09 6.72
C ALA A 177 11.77 2.28 8.24
N THR A 178 12.72 1.85 9.06
CA THR A 178 12.58 1.80 10.52
C THR A 178 13.70 2.50 11.29
N ALA A 179 14.77 2.90 10.62
CA ALA A 179 15.93 3.54 11.23
C ALA A 179 15.59 4.81 12.04
N MET A 180 14.51 5.53 11.64
CA MET A 180 14.07 6.76 12.31
C MET A 180 13.03 6.53 13.41
N LEU A 181 12.54 5.31 13.60
CA LEU A 181 11.43 5.03 14.52
C LEU A 181 11.87 4.72 15.97
N GLY A 182 13.19 4.65 16.23
CA GLY A 182 13.70 4.25 17.53
C GLY A 182 13.42 2.78 17.84
N LYS A 183 13.21 2.45 19.13
CA LYS A 183 12.92 1.06 19.55
C LYS A 183 11.48 0.64 19.26
N SER A 184 10.57 1.59 19.19
CA SER A 184 9.17 1.35 18.89
C SER A 184 8.54 2.56 18.20
N PHE A 185 7.44 2.31 17.52
CA PHE A 185 6.58 3.31 16.89
C PHE A 185 5.16 3.15 17.43
N SER A 186 4.66 4.18 18.10
CA SER A 186 3.32 4.17 18.69
C SER A 186 2.38 5.06 17.90
N VAL A 187 1.17 4.56 17.64
CA VAL A 187 0.04 5.31 17.09
C VAL A 187 -1.07 5.42 18.12
N SER A 188 -1.73 6.58 18.19
CA SER A 188 -2.78 6.84 19.19
C SER A 188 -4.12 6.23 18.80
N LEU A 189 -4.37 6.07 17.51
CA LEU A 189 -5.57 5.46 16.96
C LEU A 189 -5.30 4.98 15.54
N GLU A 190 -5.47 3.67 15.28
CA GLU A 190 -5.27 3.06 13.96
C GLU A 190 -6.06 1.75 13.85
N GLU A 191 -6.34 1.31 12.64
CA GLU A 191 -6.90 0.00 12.35
C GLU A 191 -5.79 -1.04 12.24
N ILE A 192 -5.89 -2.09 13.04
CA ILE A 192 -4.84 -3.10 13.14
C ILE A 192 -5.31 -4.39 12.50
N TYR A 193 -4.53 -4.86 11.51
CA TYR A 193 -4.84 -6.06 10.74
C TYR A 193 -4.34 -7.33 11.41
N GLN A 194 -5.13 -8.39 11.23
CA GLN A 194 -4.70 -9.77 11.39
C GLN A 194 -4.49 -10.37 9.99
N PHE A 195 -3.50 -11.24 9.88
CA PHE A 195 -3.13 -11.84 8.60
C PHE A 195 -3.34 -13.35 8.60
N LYS A 196 -3.72 -13.87 7.45
CA LYS A 196 -3.60 -15.28 7.06
C LYS A 196 -2.50 -15.42 6.01
N ASN A 197 -2.03 -16.64 5.77
CA ASN A 197 -0.96 -16.91 4.80
C ASN A 197 0.35 -16.10 5.06
N TYR A 198 0.53 -15.64 6.31
CA TYR A 198 1.76 -14.98 6.76
C TYR A 198 2.65 -15.99 7.50
N GLU A 199 3.92 -16.02 7.16
CA GLU A 199 4.95 -16.84 7.80
C GLU A 199 6.19 -15.97 8.07
N ALA A 200 6.50 -15.73 9.36
CA ALA A 200 7.65 -14.90 9.77
C ALA A 200 9.01 -15.39 9.22
N THR A 201 9.12 -16.68 8.86
CA THR A 201 10.32 -17.26 8.27
C THR A 201 10.47 -16.95 6.76
N LYS A 202 9.47 -16.34 6.13
CA LYS A 202 9.47 -16.02 4.70
C LYS A 202 9.53 -14.51 4.41
N VAL A 203 9.60 -13.70 5.45
CA VAL A 203 9.69 -12.24 5.37
C VAL A 203 10.71 -11.73 6.38
N HIS A 204 11.16 -10.50 6.19
CA HIS A 204 11.92 -9.77 7.20
C HIS A 204 10.99 -8.77 7.88
N ASP A 205 10.65 -9.05 9.13
CA ASP A 205 9.80 -8.15 9.91
C ASP A 205 10.51 -6.84 10.22
N LEU A 206 9.80 -5.76 10.03
CA LEU A 206 10.23 -4.40 10.31
C LEU A 206 9.54 -3.85 11.56
N LEU A 207 8.23 -4.05 11.64
CA LEU A 207 7.41 -3.69 12.80
C LEU A 207 6.49 -4.85 13.16
N ILE A 208 6.47 -5.18 14.45
CA ILE A 208 5.55 -6.19 15.02
C ILE A 208 4.87 -5.63 16.27
N MET A 209 3.81 -6.28 16.70
CA MET A 209 3.29 -6.17 18.07
C MET A 209 3.58 -7.46 18.82
N ASP A 210 3.89 -7.36 20.11
CA ASP A 210 3.97 -8.50 21.03
C ASP A 210 2.61 -8.88 21.62
N LYS A 211 1.62 -7.97 21.48
CA LYS A 211 0.21 -8.16 21.89
C LYS A 211 -0.70 -7.55 20.85
N HIS A 212 -1.61 -8.35 20.30
CA HIS A 212 -2.63 -7.83 19.41
C HIS A 212 -3.84 -7.32 20.22
N PRO A 213 -4.44 -6.17 19.84
CA PRO A 213 -5.61 -5.62 20.56
C PRO A 213 -6.78 -6.58 20.71
N GLU A 214 -6.99 -7.46 19.74
CA GLU A 214 -8.02 -8.50 19.76
C GLU A 214 -7.64 -9.71 20.64
N HIS A 215 -6.39 -9.82 21.07
CA HIS A 215 -5.83 -10.92 21.86
C HIS A 215 -5.18 -10.41 23.14
N LYS A 216 -5.89 -9.59 23.92
CA LYS A 216 -5.39 -8.74 25.02
C LYS A 216 -4.54 -9.48 26.05
N GLU A 217 -4.78 -10.76 26.29
CA GLU A 217 -4.11 -11.57 27.32
C GLU A 217 -3.00 -12.45 26.77
N GLN A 218 -2.88 -12.58 25.44
CA GLN A 218 -1.87 -13.41 24.80
C GLN A 218 -0.74 -12.58 24.24
N SER A 219 0.50 -12.87 24.72
CA SER A 219 1.70 -12.46 24.01
C SER A 219 1.87 -13.29 22.75
N GLY A 220 2.34 -12.66 21.68
CA GLY A 220 2.51 -13.33 20.40
C GLY A 220 3.43 -12.54 19.47
N HIS A 221 3.48 -12.96 18.24
CA HIS A 221 4.16 -12.28 17.15
C HIS A 221 3.13 -11.85 16.11
N PHE A 222 2.83 -10.57 16.08
CA PHE A 222 1.80 -10.01 15.20
C PHE A 222 2.44 -8.99 14.28
N ALA A 223 2.63 -9.37 13.02
CA ALA A 223 3.27 -8.52 12.03
C ALA A 223 2.44 -7.27 11.74
N VAL A 224 3.14 -6.14 11.53
CA VAL A 224 2.56 -4.85 11.15
C VAL A 224 3.17 -4.36 9.84
N SER A 225 4.48 -4.52 9.70
CA SER A 225 5.22 -4.15 8.49
C SER A 225 6.37 -5.12 8.27
N TRP A 226 6.63 -5.45 7.02
CA TRP A 226 7.72 -6.35 6.62
C TRP A 226 8.23 -6.03 5.22
N CYS A 227 9.36 -6.62 4.90
CA CYS A 227 9.90 -6.62 3.55
C CYS A 227 10.42 -8.02 3.19
N LYS A 228 10.64 -8.25 1.91
CA LYS A 228 11.25 -9.49 1.39
C LYS A 228 11.80 -9.29 -0.01
N ASP A 229 12.77 -10.13 -0.37
CA ASP A 229 13.15 -10.30 -1.76
C ASP A 229 12.12 -11.19 -2.48
N TYR A 230 11.82 -10.88 -3.73
CA TYR A 230 10.99 -11.70 -4.60
C TYR A 230 11.69 -11.90 -5.96
N GLY A 231 12.44 -12.98 -6.07
CA GLY A 231 13.43 -13.15 -7.14
C GLY A 231 14.57 -12.15 -6.97
N THR A 232 14.76 -11.28 -7.94
CA THR A 232 15.68 -10.14 -7.84
C THR A 232 14.97 -8.82 -7.52
N GLY A 233 13.64 -8.82 -7.47
CA GLY A 233 12.82 -7.69 -7.05
C GLY A 233 12.64 -7.63 -5.54
N LYS A 234 12.05 -6.54 -5.07
CA LYS A 234 11.88 -6.26 -3.64
C LYS A 234 10.44 -5.87 -3.32
N VAL A 235 9.93 -6.41 -2.22
CA VAL A 235 8.57 -6.17 -1.74
C VAL A 235 8.64 -5.52 -0.36
N PHE A 236 7.98 -4.40 -0.19
CA PHE A 236 7.76 -3.73 1.10
C PHE A 236 6.27 -3.63 1.38
N TYR A 237 5.88 -3.95 2.60
CA TYR A 237 4.50 -3.82 3.06
C TYR A 237 4.42 -3.14 4.43
N THR A 238 3.41 -2.28 4.60
CA THR A 238 2.98 -1.77 5.91
C THR A 238 1.45 -1.81 6.02
N SER A 239 0.92 -2.36 7.11
CA SER A 239 -0.54 -2.39 7.37
C SER A 239 -1.07 -1.06 7.90
N LEU A 240 -0.20 -0.15 8.35
CA LEU A 240 -0.58 1.18 8.80
C LEU A 240 -1.02 2.05 7.61
N GLY A 241 -1.87 3.05 7.88
CA GLY A 241 -2.32 4.00 6.87
C GLY A 241 -3.83 3.98 6.60
N HIS A 242 -4.62 3.46 7.55
CA HIS A 242 -6.08 3.55 7.51
C HIS A 242 -6.55 4.99 7.69
N ARG A 243 -5.93 5.72 8.63
CA ARG A 243 -6.38 7.04 9.05
C ARG A 243 -5.63 8.16 8.35
N GLU A 244 -6.38 9.17 7.93
CA GLU A 244 -5.83 10.40 7.31
C GLU A 244 -4.81 11.08 8.21
N ASP A 245 -5.03 11.09 9.55
CA ASP A 245 -4.16 11.77 10.51
C ASP A 245 -2.91 10.98 10.90
N VAL A 246 -2.79 9.71 10.47
CA VAL A 246 -1.53 8.96 10.45
C VAL A 246 -0.71 9.31 9.20
N ILE A 247 -1.37 9.65 8.11
CA ILE A 247 -0.77 9.86 6.80
C ILE A 247 -0.34 11.32 6.61
N ASP A 248 -1.22 12.27 6.89
CA ASP A 248 -1.00 13.70 6.65
C ASP A 248 -0.42 14.41 7.87
N ALA A 249 0.73 15.05 7.71
CA ALA A 249 1.40 15.84 8.75
C ALA A 249 0.93 17.31 8.80
N ASP A 250 -0.18 17.67 8.15
CA ASP A 250 -0.75 19.01 8.23
C ASP A 250 -1.18 19.32 9.68
N PRO A 251 -0.57 20.30 10.35
CA PRO A 251 -0.93 20.64 11.74
C PRO A 251 -2.35 21.22 11.87
N ASP A 252 -2.91 21.75 10.78
CA ASP A 252 -4.23 22.36 10.76
C ASP A 252 -5.36 21.36 10.48
N MET A 253 -5.04 20.06 10.32
CA MET A 253 -6.03 19.00 10.13
C MET A 253 -6.96 18.95 11.35
N LYS A 254 -8.27 19.09 11.10
CA LYS A 254 -9.31 19.03 12.15
C LYS A 254 -9.45 17.60 12.69
N ASP A 255 -9.86 17.54 13.96
CA ASP A 255 -10.22 16.28 14.65
C ASP A 255 -9.11 15.23 14.72
N ARG A 256 -7.85 15.65 14.54
CA ARG A 256 -6.65 14.81 14.62
C ARG A 256 -6.59 14.03 15.95
N LYS A 257 -6.36 12.74 15.89
CA LYS A 257 -6.11 11.83 17.03
C LYS A 257 -4.64 11.45 17.15
N ASN A 258 -3.99 11.27 16.01
CA ASN A 258 -2.55 11.03 15.90
C ASN A 258 -1.82 12.35 15.77
N SER A 259 -0.70 12.53 16.46
CA SER A 259 0.06 13.79 16.40
C SER A 259 0.72 14.00 15.03
N VAL A 260 1.17 15.21 14.77
CA VAL A 260 1.94 15.55 13.58
C VAL A 260 3.25 14.75 13.51
N GLU A 261 3.86 14.48 14.67
CA GLU A 261 5.08 13.70 14.79
C GLU A 261 4.85 12.24 14.39
N ILE A 262 3.70 11.66 14.76
CA ILE A 262 3.29 10.32 14.33
C ILE A 262 3.18 10.29 12.79
N ALA A 263 2.52 11.27 12.20
CA ALA A 263 2.37 11.35 10.75
C ALA A 263 3.72 11.51 10.04
N LYS A 264 4.62 12.35 10.56
CA LYS A 264 5.97 12.50 10.02
C LYS A 264 6.79 11.21 10.11
N ALA A 265 6.69 10.50 11.24
CA ALA A 265 7.34 9.22 11.42
C ALA A 265 6.79 8.15 10.46
N TYR A 266 5.47 8.11 10.25
CA TYR A 266 4.85 7.25 9.25
C TYR A 266 5.30 7.58 7.82
N GLN A 267 5.35 8.87 7.46
CA GLN A 267 5.87 9.30 6.15
C GLN A 267 7.32 8.87 5.94
N ALA A 268 8.17 8.99 6.97
CA ALA A 268 9.54 8.51 6.91
C ALA A 268 9.64 6.99 6.78
N HIS A 269 8.76 6.25 7.47
CA HIS A 269 8.63 4.79 7.34
C HIS A 269 8.30 4.37 5.91
N VAL A 270 7.28 4.99 5.31
CA VAL A 270 6.88 4.71 3.91
C VAL A 270 7.98 5.10 2.93
N LEU A 271 8.59 6.28 3.10
CA LEU A 271 9.70 6.74 2.25
C LEU A 271 10.87 5.76 2.29
N GLY A 272 11.31 5.36 3.48
CA GLY A 272 12.41 4.42 3.63
C GLY A 272 12.11 3.05 3.02
N GLY A 273 10.85 2.59 3.10
CA GLY A 273 10.39 1.36 2.42
C GLY A 273 10.44 1.48 0.89
N ILE A 274 10.03 2.62 0.33
CA ILE A 274 10.13 2.90 -1.11
C ILE A 274 11.59 2.94 -1.56
N GLU A 275 12.44 3.69 -0.84
CA GLU A 275 13.86 3.82 -1.16
C GLU A 275 14.61 2.48 -1.11
N TRP A 276 14.29 1.63 -0.12
CA TRP A 276 14.83 0.28 -0.04
C TRP A 276 14.35 -0.59 -1.20
N ALA A 277 13.06 -0.58 -1.49
CA ALA A 277 12.50 -1.40 -2.56
C ALA A 277 13.05 -1.01 -3.95
N LEU A 278 13.31 0.28 -4.18
CA LEU A 278 13.94 0.79 -5.39
C LEU A 278 15.47 0.58 -5.44
N GLY A 279 16.09 0.05 -4.37
CA GLY A 279 17.53 -0.13 -4.29
C GLY A 279 18.32 1.18 -4.13
N LEU A 280 17.67 2.28 -3.74
CA LEU A 280 18.29 3.58 -3.51
C LEU A 280 19.01 3.62 -2.15
N LYS A 281 18.50 2.86 -1.18
CA LYS A 281 19.14 2.67 0.13
C LYS A 281 19.34 1.19 0.41
N SER A 282 20.49 0.88 1.01
CA SER A 282 20.79 -0.48 1.44
C SER A 282 20.00 -0.83 2.70
N GLY A 283 19.63 -2.09 2.83
CA GLY A 283 18.96 -2.68 3.98
C GLY A 283 19.14 -4.19 3.95
N ALA A 284 18.47 -4.91 4.85
CA ALA A 284 18.52 -6.37 4.88
C ALA A 284 18.06 -6.96 3.54
N HIS A 285 18.75 -8.02 3.12
CA HIS A 285 18.32 -8.94 2.06
C HIS A 285 17.73 -10.17 2.74
N TRP A 286 16.60 -10.65 2.23
CA TRP A 286 15.89 -11.75 2.87
C TRP A 286 15.31 -12.75 1.86
#